data_8e5213ec2a49928ea4d1dcc982ff5bdf
#
_entry.id   8e5213ec2a49928ea4d1dcc982ff5bdf
#
_cell.length_a   1.000
_cell.length_b   1.000
_cell.length_c   1.000
_cell.angle_alpha   90.00
_cell.angle_beta   90.00
_cell.angle_gamma   90.00
#
_symmetry.space_group_name_H-M   'P 1'
#
loop_
_entity.id
_entity.type
_entity.pdbx_description
1 polymer ?
#
loop_
_entity_poly.entity_id
_entity_poly.type
_entity_poly.pdbx_seq_one_letter_code
_entity_poly.pdbx_strand_id
1 'polypeptide(L)'
;MARNQRSAVFPSPVVILSVLAVAMASIAFVATRGSEPTEREVTPVVKEQPKESPAPSYSASADPKPAKPPVQRGKVYVEVYNNSGITGLAGTVADKATDIGWKVVGSDNWYGTVPATTVYYPKRLKREAKTLALDLGIRRTAPAVDPMRRDRLTLILTDPLG
;
A
#
# COMPACT_ATOMS: atom_id res chain seq x y z
N MET A 1 35.76 61.36 -6.23
CA MET A 1 36.05 59.95 -6.19
C MET A 1 34.67 59.21 -6.22
N ALA A 2 34.24 58.71 -7.41
CA ALA A 2 32.98 58.02 -7.56
C ALA A 2 33.20 56.49 -7.40
N ARG A 3 32.60 55.90 -6.38
CA ARG A 3 32.70 54.49 -6.07
C ARG A 3 31.68 53.74 -6.91
N ASN A 4 32.12 53.01 -7.95
CA ASN A 4 31.31 52.21 -8.87
C ASN A 4 30.89 50.95 -8.14
N GLN A 5 29.64 50.90 -7.66
CA GLN A 5 29.03 49.67 -7.09
C GLN A 5 28.51 48.79 -8.24
N ARG A 6 29.26 47.75 -8.57
CA ARG A 6 28.78 46.70 -9.45
C ARG A 6 27.81 45.81 -8.68
N SER A 7 26.51 46.00 -8.90
CA SER A 7 25.49 45.09 -8.37
C SER A 7 25.61 43.72 -9.08
N ALA A 8 26.01 42.72 -8.33
CA ALA A 8 25.96 41.34 -8.80
C ALA A 8 24.48 40.91 -8.88
N VAL A 9 23.96 40.74 -10.10
CA VAL A 9 22.61 40.21 -10.34
C VAL A 9 22.70 38.70 -10.21
N PHE A 10 22.29 38.16 -9.06
CA PHE A 10 22.13 36.74 -8.90
C PHE A 10 20.81 36.31 -9.59
N PRO A 11 20.84 35.29 -10.46
CA PRO A 11 19.61 34.79 -11.07
C PRO A 11 18.66 34.25 -9.98
N SER A 12 17.38 34.58 -10.13
CA SER A 12 16.37 34.15 -9.14
C SER A 12 16.31 32.63 -9.05
N PRO A 13 15.99 32.07 -7.86
CA PRO A 13 15.90 30.61 -7.69
C PRO A 13 14.95 29.91 -8.67
N VAL A 14 13.96 30.65 -9.19
CA VAL A 14 13.04 30.16 -10.22
C VAL A 14 13.75 29.88 -11.54
N VAL A 15 14.70 30.73 -11.95
CA VAL A 15 15.46 30.54 -13.19
C VAL A 15 16.40 29.34 -13.08
N ILE A 16 17.01 29.12 -11.93
CA ILE A 16 17.89 27.97 -11.67
C ILE A 16 17.08 26.67 -11.73
N LEU A 17 15.90 26.61 -11.12
CA LEU A 17 15.00 25.45 -11.16
C LEU A 17 14.51 25.13 -12.57
N SER A 18 14.21 26.15 -13.37
CA SER A 18 13.76 25.97 -14.77
C SER A 18 14.85 25.36 -15.65
N VAL A 19 16.11 25.79 -15.50
CA VAL A 19 17.26 25.25 -16.24
C VAL A 19 17.54 23.80 -15.86
N LEU A 20 17.43 23.45 -14.58
CA LEU A 20 17.59 22.08 -14.11
C LEU A 20 16.50 21.14 -14.65
N ALA A 21 15.25 21.59 -14.72
CA ALA A 21 14.15 20.80 -15.26
C ALA A 21 14.33 20.48 -16.76
N VAL A 22 14.79 21.44 -17.56
CA VAL A 22 15.06 21.24 -18.99
C VAL A 22 16.25 20.30 -19.21
N ALA A 23 17.30 20.40 -18.39
CA ALA A 23 18.46 19.50 -18.49
C ALA A 23 18.08 18.02 -18.21
N MET A 24 17.26 17.76 -17.18
CA MET A 24 16.81 16.40 -16.86
C MET A 24 15.90 15.82 -17.93
N ALA A 25 15.00 16.62 -18.52
CA ALA A 25 14.15 16.19 -19.63
C ALA A 25 14.95 15.81 -20.89
N SER A 26 16.03 16.52 -21.18
CA SER A 26 16.91 16.23 -22.32
C SER A 26 17.68 14.92 -22.16
N ILE A 27 18.11 14.59 -20.94
CA ILE A 27 18.84 13.33 -20.65
C ILE A 27 17.88 12.13 -20.80
N ALA A 28 16.63 12.24 -20.31
CA ALA A 28 15.62 11.20 -20.45
C ALA A 28 15.28 10.91 -21.92
N PHE A 29 15.21 11.95 -22.76
CA PHE A 29 14.88 11.83 -24.19
C PHE A 29 15.99 11.10 -25.00
N VAL A 30 17.26 11.34 -24.66
CA VAL A 30 18.40 10.67 -25.36
C VAL A 30 18.49 9.20 -24.93
N ALA A 31 18.19 8.87 -23.67
CA ALA A 31 18.23 7.50 -23.18
C ALA A 31 17.11 6.60 -23.76
N THR A 32 15.99 7.19 -24.20
CA THR A 32 14.84 6.43 -24.72
C THR A 32 14.88 6.20 -26.24
N ARG A 33 15.76 6.89 -26.98
CA ARG A 33 15.87 6.76 -28.45
C ARG A 33 16.70 5.57 -28.95
N GLY A 34 17.24 4.73 -28.05
CA GLY A 34 18.16 3.63 -28.40
C GLY A 34 17.57 2.22 -28.39
N SER A 35 16.25 2.04 -28.28
CA SER A 35 15.64 0.70 -28.32
C SER A 35 14.78 0.54 -29.56
N GLU A 36 15.38 0.07 -30.64
CA GLU A 36 14.64 -0.45 -31.79
C GLU A 36 13.94 -1.75 -31.38
N PRO A 37 12.65 -1.93 -31.74
CA PRO A 37 11.98 -3.21 -31.53
C PRO A 37 12.56 -4.26 -32.47
N THR A 38 13.17 -5.28 -31.92
CA THR A 38 13.59 -6.45 -32.68
C THR A 38 12.35 -7.18 -33.18
N GLU A 39 12.05 -7.06 -34.47
CA GLU A 39 11.07 -7.91 -35.14
C GLU A 39 11.50 -9.37 -34.99
N ARG A 40 10.70 -10.17 -34.29
CA ARG A 40 10.83 -11.62 -34.29
C ARG A 40 10.28 -12.13 -35.61
N GLU A 41 11.19 -12.57 -36.49
CA GLU A 41 10.90 -13.32 -37.69
C GLU A 41 10.10 -14.57 -37.33
N VAL A 42 8.85 -14.63 -37.80
CA VAL A 42 7.93 -15.77 -37.59
C VAL A 42 8.24 -16.78 -38.72
N THR A 43 9.05 -17.76 -38.44
CA THR A 43 9.19 -18.92 -39.33
C THR A 43 7.89 -19.71 -39.40
N PRO A 44 7.36 -20.05 -40.60
CA PRO A 44 6.13 -20.83 -40.71
C PRO A 44 6.41 -22.28 -40.29
N VAL A 45 5.78 -22.69 -39.18
CA VAL A 45 5.78 -24.10 -38.74
C VAL A 45 4.85 -24.89 -39.65
N VAL A 46 5.43 -25.85 -40.34
CA VAL A 46 4.79 -26.91 -41.11
C VAL A 46 3.77 -27.64 -40.22
N LYS A 47 2.54 -27.78 -40.72
CA LYS A 47 1.48 -28.59 -40.13
C LYS A 47 1.94 -30.05 -40.04
N GLU A 48 2.33 -30.50 -38.87
CA GLU A 48 2.30 -31.92 -38.53
C GLU A 48 0.97 -32.27 -37.85
N GLN A 49 0.40 -33.34 -38.30
CA GLN A 49 -0.87 -33.98 -37.97
C GLN A 49 -0.99 -34.26 -36.46
N PRO A 50 -2.17 -34.13 -35.83
CA PRO A 50 -2.33 -34.26 -34.39
C PRO A 50 -2.08 -35.71 -33.96
N LYS A 51 -0.96 -35.94 -33.28
CA LYS A 51 -0.78 -37.13 -32.44
C LYS A 51 -1.57 -36.88 -31.15
N GLU A 52 -2.56 -37.68 -30.91
CA GLU A 52 -3.34 -37.68 -29.66
C GLU A 52 -2.38 -37.68 -28.47
N SER A 53 -2.31 -36.55 -27.79
CA SER A 53 -1.64 -36.42 -26.50
C SER A 53 -2.60 -36.95 -25.44
N PRO A 54 -2.17 -37.88 -24.57
CA PRO A 54 -3.03 -38.32 -23.48
C PRO A 54 -3.44 -37.12 -22.62
N ALA A 55 -4.76 -37.05 -22.33
CA ALA A 55 -5.36 -36.01 -21.47
C ALA A 55 -4.54 -35.82 -20.20
N PRO A 56 -4.27 -34.57 -19.78
CA PRO A 56 -3.64 -34.35 -18.48
C PRO A 56 -4.57 -34.91 -17.41
N SER A 57 -4.14 -36.00 -16.78
CA SER A 57 -4.73 -36.46 -15.52
C SER A 57 -4.62 -35.33 -14.51
N TYR A 58 -5.74 -34.66 -14.29
CA TYR A 58 -5.88 -33.81 -13.11
C TYR A 58 -5.81 -34.73 -11.89
N SER A 59 -4.64 -34.86 -11.30
CA SER A 59 -4.49 -35.39 -9.95
C SER A 59 -5.17 -34.41 -9.01
N ALA A 60 -6.49 -34.54 -8.89
CA ALA A 60 -7.26 -33.99 -7.80
C ALA A 60 -6.90 -34.82 -6.57
N SER A 61 -5.88 -34.40 -5.83
CA SER A 61 -5.66 -34.87 -4.47
C SER A 61 -4.73 -33.89 -3.74
N ALA A 62 -5.22 -32.67 -3.52
CA ALA A 62 -4.90 -31.98 -2.30
C ALA A 62 -6.13 -32.14 -1.42
N ASP A 63 -6.07 -33.02 -0.44
CA ASP A 63 -7.04 -33.03 0.66
C ASP A 63 -7.26 -31.61 1.13
N PRO A 64 -8.50 -31.08 1.15
CA PRO A 64 -8.74 -29.73 1.59
C PRO A 64 -8.33 -29.65 3.06
N LYS A 65 -7.16 -29.03 3.32
CA LYS A 65 -6.71 -28.71 4.68
C LYS A 65 -7.91 -28.09 5.41
N PRO A 66 -8.35 -28.68 6.56
CA PRO A 66 -9.59 -28.24 7.21
C PRO A 66 -9.61 -26.72 7.38
N ALA A 67 -10.64 -26.09 6.82
CA ALA A 67 -10.81 -24.65 6.88
C ALA A 67 -10.85 -24.21 8.35
N LYS A 68 -9.97 -23.28 8.72
CA LYS A 68 -9.97 -22.73 10.08
C LYS A 68 -11.34 -22.10 10.36
N PRO A 69 -11.92 -22.26 11.56
CA PRO A 69 -13.21 -21.67 11.92
C PRO A 69 -13.22 -20.16 11.68
N PRO A 70 -14.37 -19.53 11.34
CA PRO A 70 -14.46 -18.11 11.07
C PRO A 70 -13.98 -17.25 12.24
N VAL A 71 -13.47 -16.05 11.95
CA VAL A 71 -13.03 -15.10 12.98
C VAL A 71 -14.23 -14.61 13.78
N GLN A 72 -14.14 -14.70 15.10
CA GLN A 72 -15.14 -14.19 16.03
C GLN A 72 -14.88 -12.72 16.32
N ARG A 73 -15.38 -11.80 15.48
CA ARG A 73 -15.11 -10.36 15.54
C ARG A 73 -15.38 -9.77 16.93
N GLY A 74 -16.50 -10.09 17.55
CA GLY A 74 -16.89 -9.60 18.87
C GLY A 74 -15.99 -10.03 20.04
N LYS A 75 -15.07 -10.97 19.83
CA LYS A 75 -14.06 -11.39 20.83
C LYS A 75 -12.71 -10.72 20.65
N VAL A 76 -12.53 -9.92 19.59
CA VAL A 76 -11.27 -9.25 19.28
C VAL A 76 -11.38 -7.78 19.59
N TYR A 77 -10.56 -7.31 20.52
CA TYR A 77 -10.48 -5.89 20.84
C TYR A 77 -9.76 -5.12 19.73
N VAL A 78 -10.31 -3.95 19.39
CA VAL A 78 -9.77 -3.03 18.38
C VAL A 78 -9.66 -1.64 18.98
N GLU A 79 -8.52 -0.98 18.82
CA GLU A 79 -8.34 0.46 19.05
C GLU A 79 -8.15 1.15 17.69
N VAL A 80 -8.81 2.30 17.51
CA VAL A 80 -8.75 3.08 16.26
C VAL A 80 -8.09 4.41 16.56
N TYR A 81 -7.03 4.73 15.83
CA TYR A 81 -6.26 5.95 16.00
C TYR A 81 -6.25 6.80 14.73
N ASN A 82 -6.37 8.10 14.90
CA ASN A 82 -6.30 9.08 13.84
C ASN A 82 -4.88 9.69 13.74
N ASN A 83 -4.24 9.56 12.60
CA ASN A 83 -2.98 10.20 12.25
C ASN A 83 -3.11 11.08 10.98
N SER A 84 -4.36 11.35 10.53
CA SER A 84 -4.63 12.13 9.31
C SER A 84 -4.78 13.63 9.56
N GLY A 85 -4.98 14.06 10.81
CA GLY A 85 -5.38 15.43 11.13
C GLY A 85 -6.86 15.76 10.89
N ILE A 86 -7.65 14.84 10.34
CA ILE A 86 -9.08 15.03 10.08
C ILE A 86 -9.85 14.80 11.37
N THR A 87 -10.54 15.84 11.86
CA THR A 87 -11.31 15.75 13.10
C THR A 87 -12.40 14.69 13.02
N GLY A 88 -12.51 13.84 14.06
CA GLY A 88 -13.55 12.83 14.18
C GLY A 88 -13.36 11.55 13.34
N LEU A 89 -12.33 11.47 12.50
CA LEU A 89 -12.13 10.32 11.61
C LEU A 89 -12.03 8.99 12.36
N ALA A 90 -11.28 8.95 13.48
CA ALA A 90 -11.17 7.73 14.29
C ALA A 90 -12.51 7.28 14.86
N GLY A 91 -13.35 8.20 15.31
CA GLY A 91 -14.71 7.91 15.80
C GLY A 91 -15.58 7.31 14.69
N THR A 92 -15.65 7.96 13.53
CA THR A 92 -16.43 7.46 12.37
C THR A 92 -16.01 6.05 11.95
N VAL A 93 -14.71 5.76 11.92
CA VAL A 93 -14.22 4.43 11.57
C VAL A 93 -14.44 3.42 12.70
N ALA A 94 -14.36 3.85 13.95
CA ALA A 94 -14.69 3.03 15.12
C ALA A 94 -16.16 2.57 15.10
N ASP A 95 -17.08 3.47 14.77
CA ASP A 95 -18.51 3.16 14.61
C ASP A 95 -18.71 2.17 13.47
N LYS A 96 -18.12 2.41 12.29
CA LYS A 96 -18.16 1.49 11.16
C LYS A 96 -17.64 0.08 11.50
N ALA A 97 -16.56 -0.01 12.26
CA ALA A 97 -16.01 -1.30 12.71
C ALA A 97 -16.96 -1.99 13.70
N THR A 98 -17.60 -1.23 14.59
CA THR A 98 -18.57 -1.74 15.55
C THR A 98 -19.81 -2.28 14.85
N ASP A 99 -20.34 -1.59 13.85
CA ASP A 99 -21.49 -2.01 13.04
C ASP A 99 -21.24 -3.35 12.31
N ILE A 100 -20.00 -3.60 11.90
CA ILE A 100 -19.57 -4.87 11.30
C ILE A 100 -19.40 -5.98 12.36
N GLY A 101 -19.48 -5.63 13.65
CA GLY A 101 -19.43 -6.57 14.76
C GLY A 101 -18.06 -6.68 15.46
N TRP A 102 -17.11 -5.79 15.19
CA TRP A 102 -15.84 -5.75 15.93
C TRP A 102 -16.02 -5.11 17.30
N LYS A 103 -15.24 -5.58 18.29
CA LYS A 103 -15.27 -5.00 19.64
C LYS A 103 -14.30 -3.83 19.74
N VAL A 104 -14.73 -2.65 19.32
CA VAL A 104 -13.95 -1.42 19.48
C VAL A 104 -13.95 -1.00 20.94
N VAL A 105 -12.76 -0.72 21.49
CA VAL A 105 -12.55 -0.40 22.91
C VAL A 105 -11.94 0.98 23.13
N GLY A 106 -11.67 1.72 22.05
CA GLY A 106 -11.19 3.10 22.12
C GLY A 106 -10.93 3.69 20.75
N SER A 107 -11.06 5.02 20.68
CA SER A 107 -10.67 5.84 19.55
C SER A 107 -9.95 7.09 20.04
N ASP A 108 -8.78 7.44 19.42
CA ASP A 108 -7.95 8.56 19.84
C ASP A 108 -7.07 9.04 18.68
N ASN A 109 -6.19 10.00 18.93
CA ASN A 109 -5.18 10.45 17.98
C ASN A 109 -3.86 9.66 18.15
N TRP A 110 -3.18 9.41 17.04
CA TRP A 110 -1.85 8.81 17.01
C TRP A 110 -0.81 9.90 16.76
N TYR A 111 0.22 9.93 17.59
CA TYR A 111 1.36 10.83 17.44
C TYR A 111 2.57 10.02 17.02
N GLY A 112 3.02 10.23 15.80
CA GLY A 112 4.17 9.53 15.22
C GLY A 112 4.02 9.33 13.72
N THR A 113 5.09 8.90 13.06
CA THR A 113 5.08 8.68 11.60
C THR A 113 4.51 7.32 11.26
N VAL A 114 3.45 7.31 10.46
CA VAL A 114 2.84 6.11 9.90
C VAL A 114 2.78 6.27 8.38
N PRO A 115 3.29 5.31 7.60
CA PRO A 115 3.42 5.49 6.14
C PRO A 115 2.08 5.45 5.39
N ALA A 116 1.07 4.78 5.92
CA ALA A 116 -0.27 4.67 5.36
C ALA A 116 -1.22 4.05 6.39
N THR A 117 -2.55 4.17 6.16
CA THR A 117 -3.58 3.50 6.97
C THR A 117 -3.26 2.02 7.11
N THR A 118 -3.09 1.56 8.35
CA THR A 118 -2.54 0.22 8.65
C THR A 118 -3.23 -0.41 9.86
N VAL A 119 -3.56 -1.70 9.76
CA VAL A 119 -3.96 -2.53 10.91
C VAL A 119 -2.73 -3.21 11.49
N TYR A 120 -2.36 -2.83 12.70
CA TYR A 120 -1.27 -3.44 13.45
C TYR A 120 -1.78 -4.57 14.34
N TYR A 121 -0.98 -5.64 14.47
CA TYR A 121 -1.40 -6.83 15.19
C TYR A 121 -0.27 -7.49 16.00
N PRO A 122 -0.55 -8.02 17.20
CA PRO A 122 0.32 -8.97 17.85
C PRO A 122 0.29 -10.32 17.12
N LYS A 123 1.37 -11.08 17.17
CA LYS A 123 1.53 -12.33 16.38
C LYS A 123 0.31 -13.26 16.39
N ARG A 124 -0.38 -13.39 17.54
CA ARG A 124 -1.55 -14.25 17.72
C ARG A 124 -2.80 -13.77 16.98
N LEU A 125 -2.92 -12.47 16.68
CA LEU A 125 -4.08 -11.86 16.04
C LEU A 125 -3.84 -11.52 14.55
N LYS A 126 -2.85 -12.14 13.90
CA LYS A 126 -2.51 -11.87 12.49
C LYS A 126 -3.68 -12.17 11.54
N ARG A 127 -4.46 -13.20 11.82
CA ARG A 127 -5.60 -13.60 11.00
C ARG A 127 -6.75 -12.62 11.17
N GLU A 128 -7.03 -12.25 12.40
CA GLU A 128 -8.04 -11.27 12.78
C GLU A 128 -7.75 -9.90 12.17
N ALA A 129 -6.48 -9.49 12.18
CA ALA A 129 -6.05 -8.24 11.53
C ALA A 129 -6.30 -8.24 10.02
N LYS A 130 -6.05 -9.36 9.34
CA LYS A 130 -6.36 -9.49 7.90
C LYS A 130 -7.86 -9.41 7.65
N THR A 131 -8.67 -10.02 8.52
CA THR A 131 -10.14 -9.95 8.41
C THR A 131 -10.63 -8.53 8.64
N LEU A 132 -10.14 -7.82 9.67
CA LEU A 132 -10.50 -6.42 9.92
C LEU A 132 -10.09 -5.52 8.74
N ALA A 133 -8.91 -5.74 8.18
CA ALA A 133 -8.42 -4.99 7.04
C ALA A 133 -9.32 -5.19 5.81
N LEU A 134 -9.76 -6.42 5.52
CA LEU A 134 -10.70 -6.73 4.45
C LEU A 134 -12.08 -6.09 4.69
N ASP A 135 -12.61 -6.21 5.90
CA ASP A 135 -13.92 -5.67 6.28
C ASP A 135 -13.99 -4.13 6.12
N LEU A 136 -12.88 -3.44 6.34
CA LEU A 136 -12.77 -1.97 6.24
C LEU A 136 -12.14 -1.47 4.93
N GLY A 137 -11.79 -2.35 3.99
CA GLY A 137 -11.13 -1.98 2.73
C GLY A 137 -9.68 -1.52 2.88
N ILE A 138 -9.01 -1.89 3.98
CA ILE A 138 -7.63 -1.51 4.26
C ILE A 138 -6.66 -2.51 3.64
N ARG A 139 -5.69 -2.03 2.88
CA ARG A 139 -4.72 -2.89 2.16
C ARG A 139 -3.53 -3.33 3.00
N ARG A 140 -3.22 -2.62 4.08
CA ARG A 140 -1.99 -2.80 4.84
C ARG A 140 -2.22 -3.39 6.22
N THR A 141 -1.47 -4.44 6.53
CA THR A 141 -1.36 -4.99 7.88
C THR A 141 0.10 -5.13 8.28
N ALA A 142 0.45 -4.87 9.53
CA ALA A 142 1.82 -4.95 10.04
C ALA A 142 1.87 -5.51 11.47
N PRO A 143 2.99 -6.10 11.89
CA PRO A 143 3.19 -6.46 13.29
C PRO A 143 3.11 -5.22 14.20
N ALA A 144 2.50 -5.38 15.37
CA ALA A 144 2.45 -4.33 16.38
C ALA A 144 3.86 -4.01 16.91
N VAL A 145 4.14 -2.72 17.06
CA VAL A 145 5.38 -2.16 17.60
C VAL A 145 5.09 -1.39 18.88
N ASP A 146 6.09 -1.16 19.72
CA ASP A 146 5.92 -0.34 20.90
C ASP A 146 5.57 1.12 20.51
N PRO A 147 4.64 1.78 21.20
CA PRO A 147 3.95 1.41 22.45
C PRO A 147 2.60 0.69 22.26
N MET A 148 2.31 0.09 21.10
CA MET A 148 1.02 -0.57 20.83
C MET A 148 0.77 -1.73 21.78
N ARG A 149 -0.49 -1.90 22.18
CA ARG A 149 -0.90 -3.00 23.07
C ARG A 149 -0.85 -4.35 22.34
N ARG A 150 -0.44 -5.38 23.09
CA ARG A 150 -0.25 -6.72 22.52
C ARG A 150 -1.44 -7.67 22.73
N ASP A 151 -2.52 -7.17 23.30
CA ASP A 151 -3.76 -7.90 23.55
C ASP A 151 -4.86 -7.62 22.54
N ARG A 152 -4.66 -6.66 21.62
CA ARG A 152 -5.66 -6.15 20.68
C ARG A 152 -5.07 -5.79 19.32
N LEU A 153 -5.95 -5.43 18.38
CA LEU A 153 -5.59 -4.81 17.12
C LEU A 153 -5.50 -3.28 17.31
N THR A 154 -4.56 -2.65 16.62
CA THR A 154 -4.43 -1.20 16.57
C THR A 154 -4.57 -0.75 15.13
N LEU A 155 -5.65 -0.04 14.80
CA LEU A 155 -5.84 0.57 13.50
C LEU A 155 -5.37 2.01 13.55
N ILE A 156 -4.46 2.41 12.67
CA ILE A 156 -4.02 3.81 12.53
C ILE A 156 -4.40 4.32 11.14
N LEU A 157 -5.14 5.43 11.12
CA LEU A 157 -5.68 6.06 9.93
C LEU A 157 -4.79 7.23 9.51
N THR A 158 -4.33 7.25 8.27
CA THR A 158 -3.64 8.40 7.65
C THR A 158 -4.54 9.15 6.68
N ASP A 159 -5.62 8.50 6.22
CA ASP A 159 -6.58 9.01 5.26
C ASP A 159 -7.97 8.44 5.56
N PRO A 160 -9.06 9.07 5.04
CA PRO A 160 -10.39 8.49 5.07
C PRO A 160 -10.41 7.12 4.40
N LEU A 161 -11.25 6.22 4.91
CA LEU A 161 -11.54 4.96 4.23
C LEU A 161 -12.48 5.23 3.06
N GLY A 162 -12.14 4.69 1.88
CA GLY A 162 -12.96 4.80 0.68
C GLY A 162 -14.26 3.98 0.76
#